data_88b3ce28fa6527adcc0909062b369ebe
#
_entry.id   88b3ce28fa6527adcc0909062b369ebe
#
_cell.length_a   1.000
_cell.length_b   1.000
_cell.length_c   1.000
_cell.angle_alpha   90.00
_cell.angle_beta   90.00
_cell.angle_gamma   90.00
#
_symmetry.space_group_name_H-M   'P 1'
#
loop_
_entity.id
_entity.type
_entity.pdbx_description
1 polymer ?
#
loop_
_entity_poly.entity_id
_entity_poly.type
_entity_poly.pdbx_seq_one_letter_code
_entity_poly.pdbx_strand_id
1 'polypeptide(L)'
;EYRRLVEDLSRFLDGDTRAVVARLEAGMRRAAAAEEYEKAARFRDQLESARLAGEHQDVVGTADEDFDVMAIAESELDAAVQVLHVRHGRVVGRQGFVLEKVEDLGPADLVARALGQHYAETPLGVPREVLVPAMPAEHEAYADWLTGRRGSAVVIRVPRRGHKRALIGVAEQNAAEQLVRHRTRRATDLAARARALEELQAHLGLAEAPLRIECYDMSHLQGSDYVGSMVVMEDGLTKRSDYRRFKVTGVAGNDDYGAMEEVLTRRLKRLAEPAAPADDETVARRRRFAYPPQLLLLDGGKGQLAVGVRVLAALGLAGRVAVAALAKQFEEVFVPGSPDPVRIPRDSEAIYLLQEIRDEAHRFAVAYHRELRARRLRPDPLGGVRGLGRARRARLVTQFGSLRAIRAASSDDLRGVSWLPDDVADAVFARLQPGGARPPSGTGRSPRVAS
;
A
#
# COMPACT_ATOMS: atom_id res chain seq x y z
N GLU A 1 9.40 45.30 29.21
CA GLU A 1 9.84 45.15 27.80
C GLU A 1 9.94 43.68 27.40
N TYR A 2 10.69 42.86 28.15
CA TYR A 2 10.84 41.42 27.87
C TYR A 2 9.50 40.65 27.79
N ARG A 3 8.58 40.86 28.74
CA ARG A 3 7.28 40.23 28.77
C ARG A 3 6.44 40.52 27.50
N ARG A 4 6.49 41.75 26.99
CA ARG A 4 5.83 42.13 25.73
C ARG A 4 6.46 41.46 24.53
N LEU A 5 7.78 41.29 24.50
CA LEU A 5 8.48 40.57 23.45
C LEU A 5 8.08 39.08 23.41
N VAL A 6 7.91 38.47 24.57
CA VAL A 6 7.44 37.06 24.67
C VAL A 6 5.98 36.97 24.23
N GLU A 7 5.11 37.88 24.65
CA GLU A 7 3.71 37.95 24.23
C GLU A 7 3.57 38.14 22.71
N ASP A 8 4.38 39.01 22.11
CA ASP A 8 4.42 39.26 20.68
C ASP A 8 4.97 38.05 19.89
N LEU A 9 5.99 37.39 20.42
CA LEU A 9 6.50 36.15 19.81
C LEU A 9 5.47 35.02 19.89
N SER A 10 4.77 34.86 21.00
CA SER A 10 3.68 33.93 21.13
C SER A 10 2.59 34.18 20.10
N ARG A 11 2.14 35.45 19.96
CA ARG A 11 1.14 35.84 18.96
C ARG A 11 1.61 35.57 17.54
N PHE A 12 2.87 35.85 17.24
CA PHE A 12 3.47 35.58 15.94
C PHE A 12 3.47 34.08 15.62
N LEU A 13 3.85 33.25 16.59
CA LEU A 13 3.84 31.76 16.47
C LEU A 13 2.40 31.23 16.36
N ASP A 14 1.43 31.89 17.01
CA ASP A 14 0.01 31.59 16.90
C ASP A 14 -0.64 32.08 15.58
N GLY A 15 0.16 32.63 14.65
CA GLY A 15 -0.28 33.07 13.33
C GLY A 15 -0.76 34.53 13.24
N ASP A 16 -0.83 35.28 14.35
CA ASP A 16 -1.14 36.72 14.33
C ASP A 16 0.11 37.57 14.00
N THR A 17 0.48 37.53 12.73
CA THR A 17 1.64 38.33 12.24
C THR A 17 1.33 39.83 12.17
N ARG A 18 0.06 40.25 12.12
CA ARG A 18 -0.36 41.64 11.91
C ARG A 18 0.10 42.56 13.03
N ALA A 19 -0.04 42.15 14.28
CA ALA A 19 0.38 42.96 15.42
C ALA A 19 1.89 43.21 15.43
N VAL A 20 2.67 42.17 15.11
CA VAL A 20 4.15 42.26 15.03
C VAL A 20 4.58 43.14 13.86
N VAL A 21 3.99 42.95 12.66
CA VAL A 21 4.28 43.77 11.49
C VAL A 21 3.96 45.23 11.73
N ALA A 22 2.75 45.56 12.27
CA ALA A 22 2.37 46.94 12.60
C ALA A 22 3.33 47.62 13.59
N ARG A 23 3.81 46.88 14.61
CA ARG A 23 4.76 47.35 15.58
C ARG A 23 6.13 47.65 14.95
N LEU A 24 6.65 46.70 14.13
CA LEU A 24 7.92 46.87 13.43
C LEU A 24 7.89 48.06 12.47
N GLU A 25 6.78 48.25 11.73
CA GLU A 25 6.56 49.40 10.87
C GLU A 25 6.51 50.72 11.67
N ALA A 26 5.82 50.74 12.81
CA ALA A 26 5.77 51.90 13.67
C ALA A 26 7.15 52.20 14.30
N GLY A 27 7.91 51.17 14.66
CA GLY A 27 9.29 51.29 15.15
C GLY A 27 10.22 51.86 14.09
N MET A 28 10.14 51.34 12.86
CA MET A 28 10.93 51.84 11.73
C MET A 28 10.65 53.34 11.43
N ARG A 29 9.36 53.71 11.35
CA ARG A 29 8.99 55.11 11.11
C ARG A 29 9.45 56.05 12.20
N ARG A 30 9.37 55.65 13.49
CA ARG A 30 9.83 56.47 14.62
C ARG A 30 11.35 56.62 14.60
N ALA A 31 12.09 55.59 14.34
CA ALA A 31 13.56 55.61 14.24
C ALA A 31 13.99 56.51 13.05
N ALA A 32 13.33 56.40 11.92
CA ALA A 32 13.61 57.24 10.76
C ALA A 32 13.31 58.73 11.03
N ALA A 33 12.19 59.05 11.73
CA ALA A 33 11.85 60.40 12.10
C ALA A 33 12.81 61.01 13.14
N ALA A 34 13.50 60.16 13.93
CA ALA A 34 14.53 60.57 14.89
C ALA A 34 15.93 60.58 14.25
N GLU A 35 16.05 60.39 12.92
CA GLU A 35 17.32 60.28 12.17
C GLU A 35 18.23 59.12 12.65
N GLU A 36 17.69 58.15 13.40
CA GLU A 36 18.39 56.94 13.87
C GLU A 36 18.42 55.88 12.74
N TYR A 37 19.15 56.16 11.67
CA TYR A 37 19.09 55.33 10.43
C TYR A 37 19.49 53.86 10.60
N GLU A 38 20.49 53.59 11.45
CA GLU A 38 20.89 52.20 11.76
C GLU A 38 19.76 51.40 12.44
N LYS A 39 19.03 52.06 13.33
CA LYS A 39 17.93 51.47 14.07
C LYS A 39 16.72 51.28 13.16
N ALA A 40 16.47 52.22 12.26
CA ALA A 40 15.44 52.12 11.20
C ALA A 40 15.76 50.94 10.26
N ALA A 41 17.02 50.76 9.85
CA ALA A 41 17.47 49.67 9.04
C ALA A 41 17.25 48.29 9.73
N ARG A 42 17.57 48.17 11.02
CA ARG A 42 17.29 46.95 11.80
C ARG A 42 15.80 46.60 11.85
N PHE A 43 14.92 47.60 12.05
CA PHE A 43 13.49 47.41 12.03
C PHE A 43 12.99 46.99 10.64
N ARG A 44 13.54 47.54 9.54
CA ARG A 44 13.24 47.14 8.17
C ARG A 44 13.59 45.68 7.93
N ASP A 45 14.79 45.27 8.32
CA ASP A 45 15.27 43.90 8.09
C ASP A 45 14.45 42.88 8.92
N GLN A 46 14.05 43.22 10.13
CA GLN A 46 13.14 42.44 10.97
C GLN A 46 11.74 42.38 10.36
N LEU A 47 11.24 43.49 9.78
CA LEU A 47 9.95 43.55 9.12
C LEU A 47 9.92 42.65 7.87
N GLU A 48 10.99 42.67 7.08
CA GLU A 48 11.12 41.81 5.90
C GLU A 48 11.16 40.34 6.30
N SER A 49 11.95 39.97 7.32
CA SER A 49 11.99 38.62 7.86
C SER A 49 10.65 38.16 8.41
N ALA A 50 9.90 39.05 9.11
CA ALA A 50 8.59 38.74 9.65
C ALA A 50 7.53 38.55 8.53
N ARG A 51 7.63 39.32 7.43
CA ARG A 51 6.77 39.13 6.26
C ARG A 51 7.06 37.85 5.52
N LEU A 52 8.33 37.55 5.25
CA LEU A 52 8.78 36.30 4.65
C LEU A 52 8.32 35.08 5.44
N ALA A 53 8.46 35.10 6.77
CA ALA A 53 7.98 34.02 7.64
C ALA A 53 6.44 33.87 7.58
N GLY A 54 5.72 35.00 7.45
CA GLY A 54 4.26 35.00 7.28
C GLY A 54 3.78 34.54 5.90
N GLU A 55 4.58 34.74 4.84
CA GLU A 55 4.26 34.30 3.48
C GLU A 55 4.41 32.79 3.27
N HIS A 56 5.22 32.12 4.08
CA HIS A 56 5.41 30.67 4.06
C HIS A 56 4.31 29.89 4.81
N GLN A 57 3.35 30.58 5.44
CA GLN A 57 2.18 29.96 6.05
C GLN A 57 1.04 29.93 5.03
N ASP A 58 0.61 28.73 4.66
CA ASP A 58 -0.53 28.56 3.76
C ASP A 58 -1.78 29.23 4.33
N VAL A 59 -2.30 30.23 3.63
CA VAL A 59 -3.59 30.87 3.94
C VAL A 59 -4.69 29.95 3.47
N VAL A 60 -5.41 29.33 4.41
CA VAL A 60 -6.41 28.32 4.12
C VAL A 60 -7.84 28.73 4.52
N GLY A 61 -8.00 29.91 5.12
CA GLY A 61 -9.29 30.41 5.59
C GLY A 61 -9.32 31.93 5.77
N THR A 62 -10.40 32.43 6.37
CA THR A 62 -10.53 33.83 6.74
C THR A 62 -9.76 34.14 8.03
N ALA A 63 -9.39 35.42 8.22
CA ALA A 63 -8.56 35.83 9.36
C ALA A 63 -9.20 35.59 10.75
N ASP A 64 -10.49 35.27 10.81
CA ASP A 64 -11.22 35.01 12.05
C ASP A 64 -11.44 33.53 12.33
N GLU A 65 -10.92 32.64 11.46
CA GLU A 65 -11.11 31.19 11.59
C GLU A 65 -10.00 30.55 12.41
N ASP A 66 -10.40 29.94 13.54
CA ASP A 66 -9.55 29.08 14.38
C ASP A 66 -10.16 27.70 14.47
N PHE A 67 -9.47 26.70 13.90
CA PHE A 67 -9.89 25.30 13.93
C PHE A 67 -8.72 24.35 13.83
N ASP A 68 -8.92 23.11 14.26
CA ASP A 68 -8.01 22.02 14.00
C ASP A 68 -8.64 21.06 12.99
N VAL A 69 -7.81 20.49 12.12
CA VAL A 69 -8.20 19.47 11.15
C VAL A 69 -7.52 18.17 11.52
N MET A 70 -8.30 17.20 11.94
CA MET A 70 -7.83 15.85 12.23
C MET A 70 -8.19 14.92 11.09
N ALA A 71 -7.22 14.13 10.63
CA ALA A 71 -7.44 13.08 9.66
C ALA A 71 -6.74 11.79 10.11
N ILE A 72 -7.24 10.66 9.65
CA ILE A 72 -6.78 9.33 10.06
C ILE A 72 -6.59 8.50 8.80
N ALA A 73 -5.44 7.84 8.71
CA ALA A 73 -5.19 6.76 7.76
C ALA A 73 -4.94 5.48 8.57
N GLU A 74 -5.63 4.42 8.23
CA GLU A 74 -5.60 3.18 9.01
C GLU A 74 -5.11 1.98 8.22
N SER A 75 -4.54 1.03 8.93
CA SER A 75 -4.30 -0.36 8.52
C SER A 75 -5.02 -1.28 9.51
N GLU A 76 -4.81 -2.58 9.40
CA GLU A 76 -5.40 -3.54 10.35
C GLU A 76 -4.90 -3.33 11.78
N LEU A 77 -3.62 -2.99 11.99
CA LEU A 77 -3.00 -2.88 13.31
C LEU A 77 -2.72 -1.44 13.76
N ASP A 78 -2.54 -0.51 12.82
CA ASP A 78 -2.13 0.86 13.11
C ASP A 78 -3.08 1.87 12.51
N ALA A 79 -3.22 3.00 13.16
CA ALA A 79 -3.85 4.19 12.60
C ALA A 79 -2.93 5.40 12.77
N ALA A 80 -2.49 6.00 11.67
CA ALA A 80 -1.76 7.26 11.71
C ALA A 80 -2.75 8.42 11.75
N VAL A 81 -2.56 9.30 12.72
CA VAL A 81 -3.36 10.51 12.90
C VAL A 81 -2.53 11.72 12.51
N GLN A 82 -3.10 12.60 11.72
CA GLN A 82 -2.51 13.90 11.39
C GLN A 82 -3.45 15.00 11.84
N VAL A 83 -2.92 15.96 12.58
CA VAL A 83 -3.63 17.17 13.00
C VAL A 83 -2.95 18.39 12.40
N LEU A 84 -3.73 19.22 11.70
CA LEU A 84 -3.31 20.53 11.21
C LEU A 84 -3.95 21.60 12.10
N HIS A 85 -3.13 22.47 12.65
CA HIS A 85 -3.60 23.57 13.49
C HIS A 85 -3.75 24.83 12.64
N VAL A 86 -4.98 25.34 12.53
CA VAL A 86 -5.29 26.56 11.83
C VAL A 86 -5.66 27.65 12.84
N ARG A 87 -4.91 28.75 12.80
CA ARG A 87 -5.15 29.94 13.64
C ARG A 87 -5.12 31.17 12.74
N HIS A 88 -6.09 32.06 12.94
CA HIS A 88 -6.26 33.25 12.12
C HIS A 88 -6.27 32.95 10.62
N GLY A 89 -6.94 31.82 10.22
CA GLY A 89 -7.01 31.38 8.84
C GLY A 89 -5.72 30.86 8.21
N ARG A 90 -4.67 30.61 9.01
CA ARG A 90 -3.37 30.10 8.56
C ARG A 90 -3.00 28.81 9.25
N VAL A 91 -2.33 27.90 8.53
CA VAL A 91 -1.75 26.69 9.14
C VAL A 91 -0.52 27.09 9.95
N VAL A 92 -0.63 27.03 11.28
CA VAL A 92 0.47 27.41 12.21
C VAL A 92 1.28 26.21 12.67
N GLY A 93 0.77 25.01 12.47
CA GLY A 93 1.48 23.80 12.86
C GLY A 93 0.81 22.53 12.37
N ARG A 94 1.56 21.45 12.44
CA ARG A 94 1.07 20.09 12.17
C ARG A 94 1.64 19.14 13.22
N GLN A 95 0.81 18.22 13.67
CA GLN A 95 1.21 17.16 14.57
C GLN A 95 0.74 15.82 14.04
N GLY A 96 1.63 14.83 14.04
CA GLY A 96 1.30 13.48 13.63
C GLY A 96 1.73 12.46 14.68
N PHE A 97 0.88 11.47 14.94
CA PHE A 97 1.18 10.35 15.83
C PHE A 97 0.54 9.07 15.28
N VAL A 98 0.92 7.93 15.83
CA VAL A 98 0.37 6.62 15.44
C VAL A 98 -0.33 6.02 16.65
N LEU A 99 -1.52 5.46 16.42
CA LEU A 99 -2.31 4.68 17.35
C LEU A 99 -2.13 3.21 16.99
N GLU A 100 -1.73 2.38 17.92
CA GLU A 100 -1.78 0.93 17.80
C GLU A 100 -3.23 0.47 18.08
N LYS A 101 -3.79 -0.31 17.16
CA LYS A 101 -5.15 -0.83 17.25
C LYS A 101 -5.12 -2.14 18.03
N VAL A 102 -5.29 -2.07 19.33
CA VAL A 102 -5.37 -3.27 20.20
C VAL A 102 -6.62 -4.10 19.92
N GLU A 103 -7.64 -3.48 19.34
CA GLU A 103 -8.91 -4.09 18.95
C GLU A 103 -9.39 -3.52 17.62
N ASP A 104 -10.37 -4.16 16.99
CA ASP A 104 -10.95 -3.67 15.74
C ASP A 104 -11.88 -2.49 16.05
N LEU A 105 -11.36 -1.29 15.80
CA LEU A 105 -12.05 -0.03 16.06
C LEU A 105 -12.68 0.50 14.77
N GLY A 106 -13.95 0.87 14.84
CA GLY A 106 -14.62 1.59 13.77
C GLY A 106 -14.09 3.02 13.60
N PRO A 107 -14.39 3.69 12.45
CA PRO A 107 -13.93 5.06 12.21
C PRO A 107 -14.33 6.06 13.30
N ALA A 108 -15.52 5.90 13.91
CA ALA A 108 -16.01 6.75 14.99
C ALA A 108 -15.18 6.59 16.28
N ASP A 109 -14.81 5.35 16.60
CA ASP A 109 -14.03 5.03 17.81
C ASP A 109 -12.59 5.46 17.66
N LEU A 110 -12.01 5.31 16.45
CA LEU A 110 -10.67 5.82 16.14
C LEU A 110 -10.60 7.34 16.30
N VAL A 111 -11.59 8.07 15.82
CA VAL A 111 -11.68 9.52 16.02
C VAL A 111 -11.79 9.87 17.50
N ALA A 112 -12.63 9.16 18.27
CA ALA A 112 -12.78 9.36 19.70
C ALA A 112 -11.44 9.18 20.44
N ARG A 113 -10.73 8.08 20.14
CA ARG A 113 -9.41 7.79 20.73
C ARG A 113 -8.36 8.82 20.33
N ALA A 114 -8.36 9.24 19.06
CA ALA A 114 -7.44 10.27 18.55
C ALA A 114 -7.68 11.63 19.22
N LEU A 115 -8.94 12.04 19.40
CA LEU A 115 -9.30 13.27 20.12
C LEU A 115 -8.82 13.21 21.58
N GLY A 116 -9.09 12.09 22.26
CA GLY A 116 -8.64 11.89 23.63
C GLY A 116 -7.14 12.03 23.80
N GLN A 117 -6.35 11.34 22.95
CA GLN A 117 -4.90 11.38 23.01
C GLN A 117 -4.34 12.76 22.64
N HIS A 118 -4.83 13.36 21.54
CA HIS A 118 -4.31 14.65 21.08
C HIS A 118 -4.57 15.77 22.06
N TYR A 119 -5.80 15.88 22.55
CA TYR A 119 -6.18 16.98 23.44
C TYR A 119 -5.86 16.71 24.91
N ALA A 120 -5.37 15.53 25.31
CA ALA A 120 -4.86 15.32 26.67
C ALA A 120 -3.74 16.30 27.02
N GLU A 121 -2.79 16.52 26.11
CA GLU A 121 -1.58 17.33 26.30
C GLU A 121 -1.29 18.24 25.10
N THR A 122 -2.26 19.05 24.67
CA THR A 122 -2.02 19.93 23.52
C THR A 122 -1.40 21.28 23.94
N PRO A 123 -0.21 21.63 23.42
CA PRO A 123 0.45 22.89 23.76
C PRO A 123 -0.21 24.12 23.11
N LEU A 124 -0.91 23.95 21.98
CA LEU A 124 -1.58 25.02 21.23
C LEU A 124 -2.99 25.32 21.71
N GLY A 125 -3.43 24.64 22.78
CA GLY A 125 -4.79 24.78 23.32
C GLY A 125 -5.87 24.21 22.39
N VAL A 126 -7.12 24.34 22.83
CA VAL A 126 -8.30 23.83 22.12
C VAL A 126 -8.89 24.94 21.25
N PRO A 127 -9.12 24.77 19.93
CA PRO A 127 -9.72 25.76 19.05
C PRO A 127 -11.25 25.85 19.24
N ARG A 128 -11.89 26.77 18.51
CA ARG A 128 -13.36 26.87 18.49
C ARG A 128 -14.04 25.70 17.78
N GLU A 129 -13.37 25.14 16.79
CA GLU A 129 -13.92 24.11 15.93
C GLU A 129 -12.87 23.01 15.70
N VAL A 130 -13.30 21.75 15.74
CA VAL A 130 -12.48 20.59 15.41
C VAL A 130 -13.13 19.87 14.25
N LEU A 131 -12.41 19.75 13.15
CA LEU A 131 -12.84 19.06 11.95
C LEU A 131 -12.32 17.63 11.97
N VAL A 132 -13.22 16.65 11.82
CA VAL A 132 -12.91 15.23 11.91
C VAL A 132 -13.41 14.48 10.67
N PRO A 133 -12.81 13.32 10.29
CA PRO A 133 -13.26 12.54 9.14
C PRO A 133 -14.57 11.79 9.39
N ALA A 134 -14.84 11.40 10.64
CA ALA A 134 -16.08 10.76 11.08
C ALA A 134 -16.49 11.32 12.44
N MET A 135 -17.79 11.38 12.71
CA MET A 135 -18.29 11.84 14.02
C MET A 135 -18.09 10.73 15.07
N PRO A 136 -17.43 11.02 16.19
CA PRO A 136 -17.31 10.05 17.29
C PRO A 136 -18.67 9.69 17.87
N ALA A 137 -18.84 8.47 18.37
CA ALA A 137 -20.11 7.98 18.89
C ALA A 137 -20.64 8.85 20.04
N GLU A 138 -19.76 9.28 20.94
CA GLU A 138 -20.08 10.14 22.08
C GLU A 138 -19.68 11.60 21.82
N HIS A 139 -20.01 12.13 20.64
CA HIS A 139 -19.54 13.46 20.21
C HIS A 139 -19.94 14.61 21.14
N GLU A 140 -21.09 14.52 21.81
CA GLU A 140 -21.52 15.51 22.79
C GLU A 140 -20.60 15.53 24.00
N ALA A 141 -20.25 14.37 24.55
CA ALA A 141 -19.33 14.27 25.68
C ALA A 141 -17.92 14.81 25.32
N TYR A 142 -17.44 14.53 24.11
CA TYR A 142 -16.18 15.11 23.63
C TYR A 142 -16.26 16.63 23.44
N ALA A 143 -17.36 17.15 22.90
CA ALA A 143 -17.57 18.58 22.76
C ALA A 143 -17.62 19.29 24.11
N ASP A 144 -18.30 18.72 25.09
CA ASP A 144 -18.39 19.25 26.46
C ASP A 144 -17.01 19.20 27.17
N TRP A 145 -16.28 18.10 27.02
CA TRP A 145 -14.93 17.98 27.56
C TRP A 145 -13.97 19.03 26.96
N LEU A 146 -13.98 19.22 25.62
CA LEU A 146 -13.17 20.22 24.95
C LEU A 146 -13.61 21.65 25.33
N THR A 147 -14.91 21.88 25.49
CA THR A 147 -15.47 23.17 25.97
C THR A 147 -14.98 23.48 27.37
N GLY A 148 -14.98 22.51 28.27
CA GLY A 148 -14.43 22.67 29.62
C GLY A 148 -12.94 23.02 29.61
N ARG A 149 -12.14 22.37 28.72
CA ARG A 149 -10.70 22.66 28.59
C ARG A 149 -10.43 24.03 27.96
N ARG A 150 -11.25 24.46 27.02
CA ARG A 150 -11.12 25.75 26.37
C ARG A 150 -11.65 26.92 27.19
N GLY A 151 -12.63 26.67 28.06
CA GLY A 151 -13.38 27.72 28.78
C GLY A 151 -14.43 28.45 27.94
N SER A 152 -14.74 27.96 26.74
CA SER A 152 -15.78 28.46 25.85
C SER A 152 -16.16 27.38 24.81
N ALA A 153 -17.34 27.51 24.19
CA ALA A 153 -17.93 26.51 23.34
C ALA A 153 -17.00 26.01 22.22
N VAL A 154 -16.95 24.67 22.06
CA VAL A 154 -16.21 23.97 21.02
C VAL A 154 -17.17 23.11 20.20
N VAL A 155 -17.02 23.15 18.87
CA VAL A 155 -17.87 22.39 17.96
C VAL A 155 -17.01 21.35 17.23
N ILE A 156 -17.46 20.09 17.26
CA ILE A 156 -16.86 19.02 16.43
C ILE A 156 -17.70 18.88 15.17
N ARG A 157 -17.05 18.82 14.02
CA ARG A 157 -17.73 18.77 12.69
C ARG A 157 -17.06 17.84 11.71
N VAL A 158 -17.89 17.21 10.85
CA VAL A 158 -17.46 16.54 9.64
C VAL A 158 -17.73 17.44 8.43
N PRO A 159 -16.69 18.06 7.82
CA PRO A 159 -16.90 18.95 6.68
C PRO A 159 -17.19 18.15 5.42
N ARG A 160 -18.28 18.51 4.73
CA ARG A 160 -18.75 17.80 3.51
C ARG A 160 -18.34 18.49 2.21
N ARG A 161 -18.02 19.78 2.23
CA ARG A 161 -17.70 20.61 1.05
C ARG A 161 -16.86 21.83 1.42
N GLY A 162 -16.31 22.50 0.41
CA GLY A 162 -15.53 23.74 0.57
C GLY A 162 -14.08 23.48 1.02
N HIS A 163 -13.38 24.57 1.39
CA HIS A 163 -11.96 24.52 1.77
C HIS A 163 -11.68 23.61 2.97
N LYS A 164 -12.57 23.55 3.95
CA LYS A 164 -12.45 22.67 5.12
C LYS A 164 -12.42 21.18 4.73
N ARG A 165 -13.22 20.77 3.73
CA ARG A 165 -13.17 19.40 3.20
C ARG A 165 -11.86 19.14 2.43
N ALA A 166 -11.36 20.13 1.68
CA ALA A 166 -10.09 20.01 0.99
C ALA A 166 -8.93 19.83 1.98
N LEU A 167 -8.94 20.53 3.12
CA LEU A 167 -7.94 20.38 4.18
C LEU A 167 -7.96 19.00 4.84
N ILE A 168 -9.13 18.41 5.05
CA ILE A 168 -9.23 17.01 5.48
C ILE A 168 -8.50 16.11 4.48
N GLY A 169 -8.68 16.30 3.17
CA GLY A 169 -7.99 15.53 2.14
C GLY A 169 -6.46 15.65 2.20
N VAL A 170 -5.95 16.85 2.45
CA VAL A 170 -4.50 17.07 2.64
C VAL A 170 -4.01 16.36 3.91
N ALA A 171 -4.75 16.45 5.00
CA ALA A 171 -4.41 15.78 6.25
C ALA A 171 -4.51 14.25 6.11
N GLU A 172 -5.49 13.71 5.37
CA GLU A 172 -5.62 12.28 5.04
C GLU A 172 -4.39 11.78 4.27
N GLN A 173 -3.92 12.54 3.27
CA GLN A 173 -2.71 12.19 2.52
C GLN A 173 -1.47 12.18 3.43
N ASN A 174 -1.30 13.19 4.27
CA ASN A 174 -0.19 13.27 5.23
C ASN A 174 -0.22 12.11 6.24
N ALA A 175 -1.41 11.73 6.72
CA ALA A 175 -1.60 10.59 7.60
C ALA A 175 -1.22 9.27 6.88
N ALA A 176 -1.64 9.09 5.62
CA ALA A 176 -1.27 7.92 4.83
C ALA A 176 0.25 7.80 4.62
N GLU A 177 0.93 8.92 4.31
CA GLU A 177 2.38 8.95 4.19
C GLU A 177 3.08 8.64 5.52
N GLN A 178 2.54 9.15 6.62
CA GLN A 178 3.05 8.84 7.96
C GLN A 178 2.93 7.37 8.30
N LEU A 179 1.78 6.75 7.98
CA LEU A 179 1.56 5.31 8.18
C LEU A 179 2.57 4.47 7.40
N VAL A 180 2.81 4.82 6.12
CA VAL A 180 3.82 4.16 5.30
C VAL A 180 5.22 4.31 5.90
N ARG A 181 5.59 5.51 6.36
CA ARG A 181 6.89 5.75 7.02
C ARG A 181 7.03 4.96 8.32
N HIS A 182 5.97 4.89 9.13
CA HIS A 182 5.95 4.10 10.37
C HIS A 182 6.20 2.63 10.09
N ARG A 183 5.44 2.03 9.17
CA ARG A 183 5.60 0.62 8.74
C ARG A 183 6.99 0.34 8.17
N THR A 184 7.52 1.25 7.34
CA THR A 184 8.86 1.09 6.76
C THR A 184 9.95 1.13 7.84
N ARG A 185 9.86 2.03 8.84
CA ARG A 185 10.80 2.08 9.95
C ARG A 185 10.78 0.78 10.75
N ARG A 186 9.59 0.28 11.08
CA ARG A 186 9.42 -0.97 11.83
C ARG A 186 10.01 -2.15 11.07
N ALA A 187 9.72 -2.28 9.77
CA ALA A 187 10.25 -3.34 8.92
C ALA A 187 11.78 -3.29 8.75
N THR A 188 12.41 -2.12 8.89
CA THR A 188 13.88 -1.96 8.78
C THR A 188 14.61 -2.05 10.12
N ASP A 189 13.90 -2.05 11.24
CA ASP A 189 14.48 -2.19 12.58
C ASP A 189 14.92 -3.64 12.83
N LEU A 190 16.23 -3.86 12.95
CA LEU A 190 16.81 -5.17 13.18
C LEU A 190 16.31 -5.82 14.48
N ALA A 191 16.17 -5.03 15.55
CA ALA A 191 15.71 -5.52 16.84
C ALA A 191 14.23 -5.91 16.80
N ALA A 192 13.38 -5.12 16.12
CA ALA A 192 11.96 -5.45 15.93
C ALA A 192 11.81 -6.74 15.12
N ARG A 193 12.59 -6.93 14.04
CA ARG A 193 12.56 -8.15 13.23
C ARG A 193 13.02 -9.39 13.99
N ALA A 194 14.10 -9.27 14.79
CA ALA A 194 14.56 -10.38 15.63
C ALA A 194 13.48 -10.80 16.62
N ARG A 195 12.87 -9.83 17.32
CA ARG A 195 11.74 -10.10 18.22
C ARG A 195 10.55 -10.74 17.48
N ALA A 196 10.20 -10.25 16.30
CA ALA A 196 9.10 -10.80 15.51
C ALA A 196 9.30 -12.31 15.19
N LEU A 197 10.51 -12.70 14.83
CA LEU A 197 10.84 -14.10 14.52
C LEU A 197 10.85 -14.97 15.79
N GLU A 198 11.36 -14.44 16.92
CA GLU A 198 11.36 -15.13 18.22
C GLU A 198 9.95 -15.30 18.77
N GLU A 199 9.12 -14.25 18.72
CA GLU A 199 7.72 -14.29 19.14
C GLU A 199 6.90 -15.24 18.26
N LEU A 200 7.14 -15.22 16.94
CA LEU A 200 6.49 -16.14 16.00
C LEU A 200 6.87 -17.60 16.30
N GLN A 201 8.14 -17.88 16.60
CA GLN A 201 8.59 -19.18 17.08
C GLN A 201 7.80 -19.61 18.32
N ALA A 202 7.73 -18.75 19.33
CA ALA A 202 7.07 -19.04 20.60
C ALA A 202 5.55 -19.27 20.43
N HIS A 203 4.86 -18.39 19.69
CA HIS A 203 3.42 -18.51 19.49
C HIS A 203 3.02 -19.74 18.68
N LEU A 204 3.81 -20.12 17.68
CA LEU A 204 3.52 -21.29 16.83
C LEU A 204 4.15 -22.58 17.36
N GLY A 205 4.92 -22.55 18.45
CA GLY A 205 5.59 -23.71 19.03
C GLY A 205 6.63 -24.32 18.08
N LEU A 206 7.35 -23.48 17.31
CA LEU A 206 8.37 -23.95 16.38
C LEU A 206 9.67 -24.33 17.11
N ALA A 207 10.38 -25.33 16.59
CA ALA A 207 11.65 -25.77 17.16
C ALA A 207 12.73 -24.67 17.07
N GLU A 208 12.70 -23.85 16.02
CA GLU A 208 13.63 -22.75 15.77
C GLU A 208 12.91 -21.54 15.18
N ALA A 209 13.53 -20.36 15.27
CA ALA A 209 12.98 -19.17 14.66
C ALA A 209 12.89 -19.33 13.14
N PRO A 210 11.74 -18.99 12.52
CA PRO A 210 11.54 -19.24 11.09
C PRO A 210 12.23 -18.14 10.25
N LEU A 211 13.54 -18.24 10.08
CA LEU A 211 14.33 -17.26 9.32
C LEU A 211 13.89 -17.17 7.85
N ARG A 212 13.41 -18.28 7.28
CA ARG A 212 12.83 -18.28 5.94
C ARG A 212 11.37 -18.72 5.98
N ILE A 213 10.50 -17.80 5.57
CA ILE A 213 9.06 -18.01 5.48
C ILE A 213 8.65 -17.93 4.02
N GLU A 214 7.92 -18.92 3.52
CA GLU A 214 7.28 -18.89 2.20
C GLU A 214 5.78 -18.76 2.39
N CYS A 215 5.19 -17.67 1.87
CA CYS A 215 3.74 -17.43 1.92
C CYS A 215 3.09 -17.65 0.57
N TYR A 216 1.96 -18.37 0.58
CA TYR A 216 1.21 -18.74 -0.61
C TYR A 216 -0.19 -18.15 -0.60
N ASP A 217 -0.51 -17.42 -1.67
CA ASP A 217 -1.85 -16.90 -1.96
C ASP A 217 -2.37 -17.52 -3.26
N MET A 218 -3.62 -18.00 -3.23
CA MET A 218 -4.30 -18.55 -4.40
C MET A 218 -5.27 -17.53 -4.96
N SER A 219 -5.09 -17.18 -6.23
CA SER A 219 -5.91 -16.19 -6.91
C SER A 219 -6.59 -16.78 -8.11
N HIS A 220 -7.88 -16.49 -8.26
CA HIS A 220 -8.70 -16.92 -9.38
C HIS A 220 -8.78 -15.82 -10.45
N LEU A 221 -8.40 -16.15 -11.68
CA LEU A 221 -8.62 -15.32 -12.87
C LEU A 221 -9.98 -15.63 -13.48
N GLN A 222 -10.85 -14.64 -13.59
CA GLN A 222 -12.19 -14.76 -14.18
C GLN A 222 -12.23 -15.76 -15.34
N GLY A 223 -12.78 -16.94 -15.05
CA GLY A 223 -13.27 -17.91 -16.03
C GLY A 223 -12.49 -19.20 -16.21
N SER A 224 -11.20 -19.35 -15.90
CA SER A 224 -10.51 -20.63 -16.16
C SER A 224 -9.12 -20.86 -15.57
N ASP A 225 -8.40 -19.83 -15.14
CA ASP A 225 -6.99 -20.02 -14.77
C ASP A 225 -6.74 -19.68 -13.29
N TYR A 226 -6.32 -20.67 -12.50
CA TYR A 226 -5.77 -20.45 -11.18
C TYR A 226 -4.29 -20.09 -11.25
N VAL A 227 -3.87 -19.14 -10.41
CA VAL A 227 -2.49 -18.77 -10.23
C VAL A 227 -2.16 -18.78 -8.75
N GLY A 228 -1.19 -19.62 -8.37
CA GLY A 228 -0.57 -19.55 -7.06
C GLY A 228 0.56 -18.52 -7.05
N SER A 229 0.53 -17.62 -6.09
CA SER A 229 1.59 -16.66 -5.82
C SER A 229 2.39 -17.13 -4.61
N MET A 230 3.71 -17.15 -4.72
CA MET A 230 4.62 -17.45 -3.62
C MET A 230 5.51 -16.24 -3.37
N VAL A 231 5.46 -15.71 -2.18
CA VAL A 231 6.39 -14.69 -1.70
C VAL A 231 7.31 -15.28 -0.62
N VAL A 232 8.46 -14.68 -0.45
CA VAL A 232 9.49 -15.17 0.47
C VAL A 232 9.94 -14.05 1.37
N MET A 233 9.99 -14.32 2.66
CA MET A 233 10.75 -13.56 3.64
C MET A 233 11.97 -14.33 4.11
N GLU A 234 13.07 -13.63 4.28
CA GLU A 234 14.31 -14.13 4.84
C GLU A 234 14.82 -13.11 5.86
N ASP A 235 15.09 -13.57 7.08
CA ASP A 235 15.46 -12.73 8.22
C ASP A 235 14.48 -11.57 8.48
N GLY A 236 13.17 -11.83 8.29
CA GLY A 236 12.11 -10.85 8.43
C GLY A 236 12.05 -9.78 7.32
N LEU A 237 12.76 -9.98 6.20
CA LEU A 237 12.74 -9.08 5.04
C LEU A 237 12.21 -9.78 3.79
N THR A 238 11.51 -9.02 2.94
CA THR A 238 11.01 -9.52 1.66
C THR A 238 12.15 -9.84 0.69
N LYS A 239 12.24 -11.08 0.19
CA LYS A 239 13.24 -11.54 -0.78
C LYS A 239 12.64 -11.70 -2.16
N ARG A 240 12.46 -10.59 -2.86
CA ARG A 240 11.75 -10.54 -4.15
C ARG A 240 12.37 -11.40 -5.24
N SER A 241 13.68 -11.67 -5.21
CA SER A 241 14.37 -12.57 -6.16
C SER A 241 13.80 -13.98 -6.15
N ASP A 242 13.23 -14.40 -5.00
CA ASP A 242 12.74 -15.74 -4.78
C ASP A 242 11.22 -15.88 -4.97
N TYR A 243 10.52 -14.79 -5.30
CA TYR A 243 9.08 -14.82 -5.61
C TYR A 243 8.78 -15.66 -6.83
N ARG A 244 7.69 -16.43 -6.81
CA ARG A 244 7.27 -17.27 -7.94
C ARG A 244 5.78 -17.20 -8.15
N ARG A 245 5.41 -17.42 -9.41
CA ARG A 245 4.04 -17.60 -9.86
C ARG A 245 3.89 -18.97 -10.47
N PHE A 246 2.87 -19.68 -10.03
CA PHE A 246 2.57 -21.01 -10.48
C PHE A 246 1.25 -20.97 -11.25
N LYS A 247 1.30 -21.22 -12.55
CA LYS A 247 0.08 -21.44 -13.32
C LYS A 247 -0.41 -22.85 -12.99
N VAL A 248 -1.63 -22.97 -12.49
CA VAL A 248 -2.31 -24.24 -12.21
C VAL A 248 -2.95 -24.72 -13.50
N THR A 249 -2.78 -25.98 -13.85
CA THR A 249 -3.24 -26.54 -15.11
C THR A 249 -4.08 -27.82 -14.95
N GLY A 250 -4.01 -28.45 -13.80
CA GLY A 250 -4.62 -29.76 -13.52
C GLY A 250 -5.97 -29.73 -12.80
N VAL A 251 -6.46 -28.53 -12.44
CA VAL A 251 -7.67 -28.40 -11.62
C VAL A 251 -8.80 -27.78 -12.44
N ALA A 252 -9.96 -28.42 -12.42
CA ALA A 252 -11.16 -27.97 -13.11
C ALA A 252 -12.15 -27.32 -12.13
N GLY A 253 -12.75 -26.19 -12.52
CA GLY A 253 -13.78 -25.52 -11.72
C GLY A 253 -13.22 -24.63 -10.59
N ASN A 254 -13.99 -24.45 -9.51
CA ASN A 254 -13.67 -23.62 -8.35
C ASN A 254 -13.09 -24.48 -7.22
N ASP A 255 -11.94 -25.14 -7.46
CA ASP A 255 -11.26 -25.95 -6.45
C ASP A 255 -9.95 -25.30 -5.98
N ASP A 256 -10.06 -24.37 -5.01
CA ASP A 256 -8.92 -23.68 -4.40
C ASP A 256 -7.97 -24.65 -3.67
N TYR A 257 -8.51 -25.73 -3.12
CA TYR A 257 -7.72 -26.73 -2.39
C TYR A 257 -6.85 -27.58 -3.33
N GLY A 258 -7.42 -28.07 -4.44
CA GLY A 258 -6.68 -28.79 -5.48
C GLY A 258 -5.62 -27.90 -6.14
N ALA A 259 -5.94 -26.63 -6.36
CA ALA A 259 -4.99 -25.66 -6.88
C ALA A 259 -3.80 -25.42 -5.90
N MET A 260 -4.07 -25.28 -4.62
CA MET A 260 -3.05 -25.13 -3.58
C MET A 260 -2.18 -26.41 -3.51
N GLU A 261 -2.79 -27.59 -3.57
CA GLU A 261 -2.09 -28.87 -3.56
C GLU A 261 -1.13 -29.02 -4.74
N GLU A 262 -1.54 -28.65 -5.96
CA GLU A 262 -0.67 -28.66 -7.14
C GLU A 262 0.53 -27.73 -6.96
N VAL A 263 0.30 -26.51 -6.47
CA VAL A 263 1.35 -25.50 -6.26
C VAL A 263 2.37 -25.95 -5.23
N LEU A 264 1.89 -26.36 -4.07
CA LEU A 264 2.76 -26.85 -2.98
C LEU A 264 3.56 -28.09 -3.40
N THR A 265 2.90 -29.06 -4.04
CA THR A 265 3.57 -30.28 -4.54
C THR A 265 4.68 -29.93 -5.53
N ARG A 266 4.42 -29.07 -6.50
CA ARG A 266 5.42 -28.64 -7.50
C ARG A 266 6.61 -27.92 -6.87
N ARG A 267 6.39 -27.12 -5.83
CA ARG A 267 7.45 -26.41 -5.12
C ARG A 267 8.25 -27.34 -4.23
N LEU A 268 7.57 -28.16 -3.43
CA LEU A 268 8.19 -28.96 -2.38
C LEU A 268 8.80 -30.27 -2.88
N LYS A 269 8.34 -30.80 -4.02
CA LYS A 269 8.92 -31.99 -4.66
C LYS A 269 10.44 -31.86 -4.85
N ARG A 270 10.91 -30.66 -5.20
CA ARG A 270 12.34 -30.39 -5.35
C ARG A 270 13.13 -30.42 -4.05
N LEU A 271 12.48 -30.26 -2.91
CA LEU A 271 13.10 -30.37 -1.59
C LEU A 271 13.19 -31.82 -1.12
N ALA A 272 12.29 -32.67 -1.61
CA ALA A 272 12.27 -34.10 -1.31
C ALA A 272 13.28 -34.90 -2.16
N GLU A 273 13.74 -34.31 -3.29
CA GLU A 273 14.77 -34.98 -4.13
C GLU A 273 16.15 -34.93 -3.46
N PRO A 274 16.91 -36.04 -3.48
CA PRO A 274 18.28 -36.08 -2.94
C PRO A 274 19.14 -35.01 -3.63
N ALA A 275 20.01 -34.34 -2.87
CA ALA A 275 20.93 -33.35 -3.41
C ALA A 275 21.92 -34.02 -4.40
N ALA A 276 21.82 -33.64 -5.68
CA ALA A 276 22.78 -34.07 -6.68
C ALA A 276 24.21 -33.55 -6.38
N PRO A 277 25.29 -34.26 -6.74
CA PRO A 277 26.67 -33.81 -6.54
C PRO A 277 26.95 -32.47 -7.22
N ALA A 278 27.83 -31.68 -6.64
CA ALA A 278 27.92 -30.23 -6.80
C ALA A 278 28.97 -29.76 -7.85
N ASP A 279 28.96 -30.24 -9.07
CA ASP A 279 30.04 -29.94 -10.04
C ASP A 279 29.65 -29.02 -11.24
N ASP A 280 28.48 -28.36 -11.23
CA ASP A 280 28.06 -27.55 -12.32
C ASP A 280 27.40 -26.21 -11.85
N GLU A 281 27.78 -25.08 -12.44
CA GLU A 281 27.26 -23.71 -12.16
C GLU A 281 25.76 -23.61 -12.43
N THR A 282 25.22 -24.44 -13.32
CA THR A 282 23.80 -24.64 -13.57
C THR A 282 23.09 -25.30 -12.37
N VAL A 283 23.78 -26.13 -11.61
CA VAL A 283 23.30 -26.75 -10.37
C VAL A 283 23.25 -25.73 -9.23
N ALA A 284 24.19 -24.78 -9.17
CA ALA A 284 24.18 -23.70 -8.17
C ALA A 284 22.96 -22.77 -8.32
N ARG A 285 22.50 -22.48 -9.56
CA ARG A 285 21.23 -21.75 -9.81
C ARG A 285 19.99 -22.57 -9.42
N ARG A 286 20.04 -23.91 -9.58
CA ARG A 286 18.98 -24.83 -9.13
C ARG A 286 18.95 -24.97 -7.61
N ARG A 287 20.10 -24.85 -6.91
CA ARG A 287 20.22 -24.89 -5.45
C ARG A 287 19.54 -23.74 -4.72
N ARG A 288 19.36 -22.58 -5.33
CA ARG A 288 18.58 -21.47 -4.73
C ARG A 288 17.14 -21.85 -4.37
N PHE A 289 16.59 -22.87 -5.03
CA PHE A 289 15.28 -23.45 -4.73
C PHE A 289 15.31 -24.66 -3.80
N ALA A 290 16.48 -25.18 -3.46
CA ALA A 290 16.66 -26.32 -2.57
C ALA A 290 16.80 -25.92 -1.10
N TYR A 291 16.79 -24.59 -0.78
CA TYR A 291 16.80 -24.15 0.60
C TYR A 291 15.40 -24.34 1.20
N PRO A 292 15.25 -25.25 2.20
CA PRO A 292 13.94 -25.49 2.79
C PRO A 292 13.48 -24.28 3.59
N PRO A 293 12.21 -23.84 3.45
CA PRO A 293 11.65 -22.88 4.38
C PRO A 293 11.48 -23.54 5.76
N GLN A 294 11.67 -22.77 6.82
CA GLN A 294 11.31 -23.21 8.16
C GLN A 294 9.79 -23.16 8.37
N LEU A 295 9.11 -22.21 7.70
CA LEU A 295 7.66 -22.05 7.80
C LEU A 295 7.02 -21.86 6.43
N LEU A 296 6.00 -22.66 6.14
CA LEU A 296 5.03 -22.42 5.08
C LEU A 296 3.82 -21.70 5.69
N LEU A 297 3.50 -20.54 5.16
CA LEU A 297 2.32 -19.77 5.52
C LEU A 297 1.32 -19.82 4.37
N LEU A 298 0.10 -20.26 4.65
CA LEU A 298 -0.97 -20.37 3.64
C LEU A 298 -2.01 -19.29 3.91
N ASP A 299 -2.31 -18.47 2.91
CA ASP A 299 -3.40 -17.48 3.01
C ASP A 299 -4.74 -18.22 2.93
N GLY A 300 -5.37 -18.38 4.09
CA GLY A 300 -6.62 -19.10 4.23
C GLY A 300 -6.81 -19.72 5.62
N GLY A 301 -7.80 -20.61 5.74
CA GLY A 301 -8.18 -21.21 7.00
C GLY A 301 -7.77 -22.69 7.14
N LYS A 302 -8.49 -23.40 7.99
CA LYS A 302 -8.24 -24.84 8.30
C LYS A 302 -8.20 -25.75 7.06
N GLY A 303 -8.97 -25.43 6.02
CA GLY A 303 -8.98 -26.19 4.77
C GLY A 303 -7.64 -26.14 4.05
N GLN A 304 -7.08 -24.93 3.88
CA GLN A 304 -5.75 -24.73 3.28
C GLN A 304 -4.65 -25.36 4.14
N LEU A 305 -4.74 -25.25 5.47
CA LEU A 305 -3.83 -25.94 6.38
C LEU A 305 -3.82 -27.45 6.16
N ALA A 306 -5.01 -28.07 6.05
CA ALA A 306 -5.14 -29.50 5.82
C ALA A 306 -4.46 -29.93 4.49
N VAL A 307 -4.55 -29.10 3.44
CA VAL A 307 -3.81 -29.33 2.19
C VAL A 307 -2.30 -29.31 2.43
N GLY A 308 -1.79 -28.30 3.11
CA GLY A 308 -0.37 -28.18 3.43
C GLY A 308 0.17 -29.38 4.20
N VAL A 309 -0.56 -29.82 5.23
CA VAL A 309 -0.21 -30.99 6.03
C VAL A 309 -0.17 -32.26 5.17
N ARG A 310 -1.17 -32.50 4.31
CA ARG A 310 -1.18 -33.67 3.40
C ARG A 310 0.00 -33.68 2.45
N VAL A 311 0.30 -32.53 1.83
CA VAL A 311 1.42 -32.43 0.87
C VAL A 311 2.76 -32.68 1.56
N LEU A 312 2.98 -32.10 2.75
CA LEU A 312 4.21 -32.34 3.53
C LEU A 312 4.35 -33.82 3.93
N ALA A 313 3.27 -34.46 4.34
CA ALA A 313 3.27 -35.87 4.68
C ALA A 313 3.56 -36.76 3.45
N ALA A 314 2.91 -36.48 2.32
CA ALA A 314 3.10 -37.24 1.07
C ALA A 314 4.53 -37.15 0.51
N LEU A 315 5.23 -36.04 0.78
CA LEU A 315 6.61 -35.80 0.35
C LEU A 315 7.67 -36.16 1.39
N GLY A 316 7.29 -36.69 2.55
CA GLY A 316 8.22 -37.05 3.64
C GLY A 316 8.89 -35.82 4.29
N LEU A 317 8.24 -34.65 4.21
CA LEU A 317 8.73 -33.38 4.76
C LEU A 317 8.04 -33.02 6.10
N ALA A 318 7.13 -33.85 6.59
CA ALA A 318 6.50 -33.67 7.89
C ALA A 318 7.54 -33.64 9.01
N GLY A 319 7.46 -32.65 9.89
CA GLY A 319 8.44 -32.42 10.97
C GLY A 319 9.76 -31.73 10.52
N ARG A 320 10.00 -31.59 9.19
CA ARG A 320 11.15 -30.84 8.65
C ARG A 320 10.79 -29.42 8.24
N VAL A 321 9.57 -29.21 7.84
CA VAL A 321 9.01 -27.90 7.41
C VAL A 321 7.73 -27.70 8.20
N ALA A 322 7.66 -26.60 8.95
CA ALA A 322 6.44 -26.21 9.64
C ALA A 322 5.43 -25.62 8.65
N VAL A 323 4.14 -25.78 8.95
CA VAL A 323 3.06 -25.20 8.16
C VAL A 323 2.04 -24.52 9.06
N ALA A 324 1.58 -23.34 8.68
CA ALA A 324 0.49 -22.64 9.33
C ALA A 324 -0.41 -22.03 8.26
N ALA A 325 -1.66 -21.72 8.62
CA ALA A 325 -2.57 -20.98 7.78
C ALA A 325 -3.06 -19.72 8.50
N LEU A 326 -3.09 -18.61 7.79
CA LEU A 326 -3.51 -17.31 8.31
C LEU A 326 -4.89 -16.95 7.77
N ALA A 327 -5.90 -16.89 8.66
CA ALA A 327 -7.25 -16.49 8.28
C ALA A 327 -7.34 -14.97 8.02
N LYS A 328 -8.25 -14.59 7.11
CA LYS A 328 -8.45 -13.17 6.72
C LYS A 328 -9.04 -12.29 7.82
N GLN A 329 -9.66 -12.89 8.82
CA GLN A 329 -10.26 -12.16 9.95
C GLN A 329 -9.60 -12.59 11.24
N PHE A 330 -9.34 -11.63 12.14
CA PHE A 330 -9.00 -11.80 13.55
C PHE A 330 -7.64 -12.40 13.90
N GLU A 331 -6.61 -12.23 13.04
CA GLU A 331 -5.23 -12.63 13.37
C GLU A 331 -5.15 -14.10 13.88
N GLU A 332 -6.07 -14.94 13.40
CA GLU A 332 -6.13 -16.35 13.74
C GLU A 332 -5.17 -17.16 12.89
N VAL A 333 -4.19 -17.75 13.56
CA VAL A 333 -3.22 -18.64 12.92
C VAL A 333 -3.57 -20.08 13.25
N PHE A 334 -3.90 -20.86 12.23
CA PHE A 334 -4.16 -22.29 12.38
C PHE A 334 -2.86 -23.06 12.25
N VAL A 335 -2.61 -23.94 13.20
CA VAL A 335 -1.43 -24.85 13.23
C VAL A 335 -1.88 -26.31 13.26
N PRO A 336 -1.07 -27.26 12.75
CA PRO A 336 -1.41 -28.67 12.76
C PRO A 336 -1.60 -29.20 14.19
N GLY A 337 -2.62 -30.02 14.37
CA GLY A 337 -2.88 -30.67 15.67
C GLY A 337 -3.62 -29.81 16.70
N SER A 338 -3.85 -28.52 16.42
CA SER A 338 -4.68 -27.66 17.27
C SER A 338 -6.11 -27.52 16.72
N PRO A 339 -7.15 -27.81 17.50
CA PRO A 339 -8.53 -27.57 17.10
C PRO A 339 -8.87 -26.09 17.06
N ASP A 340 -8.22 -25.28 17.90
CA ASP A 340 -8.44 -23.85 18.04
C ASP A 340 -7.29 -23.07 17.38
N PRO A 341 -7.57 -21.89 16.83
CA PRO A 341 -6.53 -21.03 16.27
C PRO A 341 -5.63 -20.48 17.39
N VAL A 342 -4.36 -20.31 17.07
CA VAL A 342 -3.44 -19.53 17.89
C VAL A 342 -3.77 -18.06 17.66
N ARG A 343 -4.06 -17.35 18.74
CA ARG A 343 -4.29 -15.90 18.71
C ARG A 343 -3.02 -15.19 19.12
N ILE A 344 -2.45 -14.45 18.19
CA ILE A 344 -1.27 -13.62 18.44
C ILE A 344 -1.74 -12.23 18.87
N PRO A 345 -1.25 -11.68 19.99
CA PRO A 345 -1.61 -10.34 20.44
C PRO A 345 -1.30 -9.29 19.38
N ARG A 346 -2.17 -8.27 19.26
CA ARG A 346 -2.00 -7.21 18.24
C ARG A 346 -0.81 -6.30 18.48
N ASP A 347 -0.32 -6.23 19.70
CA ASP A 347 0.90 -5.52 20.09
C ASP A 347 2.19 -6.34 19.90
N SER A 348 2.08 -7.63 19.48
CA SER A 348 3.21 -8.49 19.19
C SER A 348 3.89 -8.14 17.86
N GLU A 349 5.22 -8.12 17.81
CA GLU A 349 5.96 -7.94 16.56
C GLU A 349 5.71 -9.08 15.57
N ALA A 350 5.38 -10.29 16.05
CA ALA A 350 5.04 -11.44 15.21
C ALA A 350 3.81 -11.18 14.33
N ILE A 351 2.78 -10.48 14.84
CA ILE A 351 1.59 -10.22 14.04
C ILE A 351 1.88 -9.23 12.91
N TYR A 352 2.74 -8.24 13.14
CA TYR A 352 3.17 -7.30 12.09
C TYR A 352 3.94 -8.01 10.97
N LEU A 353 4.82 -8.97 11.33
CA LEU A 353 5.54 -9.78 10.34
C LEU A 353 4.59 -10.65 9.51
N LEU A 354 3.60 -11.29 10.14
CA LEU A 354 2.60 -12.10 9.45
C LEU A 354 1.72 -11.26 8.53
N GLN A 355 1.34 -10.07 8.94
CA GLN A 355 0.58 -9.16 8.09
C GLN A 355 1.42 -8.66 6.92
N GLU A 356 2.67 -8.28 7.15
CA GLU A 356 3.55 -7.82 6.09
C GLU A 356 3.72 -8.87 4.99
N ILE A 357 3.96 -10.14 5.37
CA ILE A 357 4.11 -11.20 4.37
C ILE A 357 2.81 -11.52 3.65
N ARG A 358 1.66 -11.48 4.33
CA ARG A 358 0.34 -11.68 3.72
C ARG A 358 0.02 -10.54 2.74
N ASP A 359 0.19 -9.29 3.16
CA ASP A 359 -0.04 -8.12 2.32
C ASP A 359 0.83 -8.17 1.06
N GLU A 360 2.08 -8.60 1.21
CA GLU A 360 3.00 -8.74 0.09
C GLU A 360 2.58 -9.87 -0.86
N ALA A 361 2.10 -11.01 -0.34
CA ALA A 361 1.56 -12.10 -1.15
C ALA A 361 0.35 -11.64 -1.96
N HIS A 362 -0.59 -10.97 -1.31
CA HIS A 362 -1.77 -10.41 -1.96
C HIS A 362 -1.40 -9.33 -3.00
N ARG A 363 -0.49 -8.40 -2.65
CA ARG A 363 0.02 -7.38 -3.57
C ARG A 363 0.64 -8.01 -4.83
N PHE A 364 1.45 -9.06 -4.65
CA PHE A 364 2.12 -9.76 -5.75
C PHE A 364 1.12 -10.49 -6.65
N ALA A 365 0.08 -11.09 -6.08
CA ALA A 365 -1.01 -11.72 -6.80
C ALA A 365 -1.82 -10.69 -7.64
N VAL A 366 -2.25 -9.58 -7.01
CA VAL A 366 -3.03 -8.52 -7.68
C VAL A 366 -2.23 -7.84 -8.81
N ALA A 367 -0.93 -7.61 -8.63
CA ALA A 367 -0.07 -7.04 -9.67
C ALA A 367 -0.06 -7.91 -10.94
N TYR A 368 -0.08 -9.23 -10.79
CA TYR A 368 -0.14 -10.15 -11.91
C TYR A 368 -1.49 -10.11 -12.65
N HIS A 369 -2.58 -10.02 -11.91
CA HIS A 369 -3.91 -9.86 -12.50
C HIS A 369 -4.00 -8.60 -13.37
N ARG A 370 -3.43 -7.49 -12.91
CA ARG A 370 -3.36 -6.23 -13.69
C ARG A 370 -2.53 -6.41 -14.95
N GLU A 371 -1.38 -7.08 -14.85
CA GLU A 371 -0.50 -7.36 -16.00
C GLU A 371 -1.19 -8.23 -17.04
N LEU A 372 -1.87 -9.29 -16.64
CA LEU A 372 -2.60 -10.17 -17.53
C LEU A 372 -3.78 -9.46 -18.20
N ARG A 373 -4.54 -8.63 -17.47
CA ARG A 373 -5.59 -7.78 -18.04
C ARG A 373 -5.01 -6.82 -19.09
N ALA A 374 -3.90 -6.15 -18.77
CA ALA A 374 -3.24 -5.24 -19.69
C ALA A 374 -2.74 -5.97 -20.95
N ARG A 375 -2.25 -7.21 -20.82
CA ARG A 375 -1.84 -8.04 -21.97
C ARG A 375 -3.04 -8.48 -22.83
N ARG A 376 -4.20 -8.82 -22.22
CA ARG A 376 -5.43 -9.17 -22.94
C ARG A 376 -6.06 -7.96 -23.63
N LEU A 377 -5.91 -6.76 -23.08
CA LEU A 377 -6.41 -5.51 -23.64
C LEU A 377 -5.49 -4.93 -24.73
N ARG A 378 -4.23 -5.39 -24.85
CA ARG A 378 -3.38 -5.01 -25.97
C ARG A 378 -3.94 -5.64 -27.24
N PRO A 379 -4.39 -4.84 -28.24
CA PRO A 379 -4.84 -5.39 -29.48
C PRO A 379 -3.65 -6.15 -30.09
N ASP A 380 -3.88 -7.43 -30.40
CA ASP A 380 -2.92 -8.22 -31.16
C ASP A 380 -2.90 -7.67 -32.60
N PRO A 381 -1.84 -6.96 -33.03
CA PRO A 381 -1.82 -6.34 -34.33
C PRO A 381 -1.94 -7.35 -35.48
N LEU A 382 -1.57 -8.60 -35.24
CA LEU A 382 -1.66 -9.72 -36.19
C LEU A 382 -2.87 -10.63 -35.92
N GLY A 383 -3.70 -10.26 -34.91
CA GLY A 383 -4.93 -10.98 -34.58
C GLY A 383 -5.96 -10.93 -35.71
N GLY A 384 -6.57 -12.08 -36.04
CA GLY A 384 -7.60 -12.16 -37.06
C GLY A 384 -7.09 -12.29 -38.49
N VAL A 385 -5.79 -12.33 -38.75
CA VAL A 385 -5.25 -12.64 -40.07
C VAL A 385 -5.48 -14.12 -40.36
N ARG A 386 -6.35 -14.39 -41.37
CA ARG A 386 -6.69 -15.74 -41.77
C ARG A 386 -5.46 -16.47 -42.28
N GLY A 387 -5.20 -17.69 -41.85
CA GLY A 387 -4.02 -18.47 -42.22
C GLY A 387 -2.76 -18.19 -41.36
N LEU A 388 -2.74 -17.14 -40.53
CA LEU A 388 -1.64 -16.83 -39.59
C LEU A 388 -1.93 -17.37 -38.20
N GLY A 389 -1.90 -18.70 -38.06
CA GLY A 389 -2.04 -19.35 -36.74
C GLY A 389 -0.92 -19.07 -35.76
N ARG A 390 -1.09 -19.46 -34.50
CA ARG A 390 -0.16 -19.15 -33.40
C ARG A 390 1.30 -19.55 -33.68
N ALA A 391 1.50 -20.73 -34.30
CA ALA A 391 2.84 -21.23 -34.65
C ALA A 391 3.51 -20.38 -35.74
N ARG A 392 2.79 -20.06 -36.84
CA ARG A 392 3.30 -19.21 -37.93
C ARG A 392 3.61 -17.80 -37.43
N ARG A 393 2.79 -17.25 -36.54
CA ARG A 393 3.00 -15.94 -35.93
C ARG A 393 4.27 -15.90 -35.07
N ALA A 394 4.48 -16.90 -34.22
CA ALA A 394 5.71 -16.99 -33.42
C ALA A 394 6.95 -17.08 -34.32
N ARG A 395 6.87 -17.89 -35.39
CA ARG A 395 7.96 -18.04 -36.37
C ARG A 395 8.25 -16.74 -37.14
N LEU A 396 7.20 -15.99 -37.49
CA LEU A 396 7.33 -14.69 -38.16
C LEU A 396 8.01 -13.66 -37.24
N VAL A 397 7.60 -13.59 -35.97
CA VAL A 397 8.24 -12.70 -35.00
C VAL A 397 9.69 -13.10 -34.74
N THR A 398 10.01 -14.39 -34.71
CA THR A 398 11.40 -14.88 -34.54
C THR A 398 12.27 -14.50 -35.76
N GLN A 399 11.75 -14.63 -36.96
CA GLN A 399 12.48 -14.34 -38.20
C GLN A 399 12.79 -12.85 -38.41
N PHE A 400 11.81 -11.98 -38.07
CA PHE A 400 12.00 -10.52 -38.19
C PHE A 400 12.49 -9.88 -36.87
N GLY A 401 12.65 -10.64 -35.79
CA GLY A 401 13.15 -10.18 -34.50
C GLY A 401 12.14 -9.39 -33.66
N SER A 402 11.21 -8.67 -34.27
CA SER A 402 10.18 -7.90 -33.53
C SER A 402 8.95 -7.57 -34.39
N LEU A 403 7.82 -7.30 -33.74
CA LEU A 403 6.61 -6.75 -34.39
C LEU A 403 6.86 -5.39 -35.08
N ARG A 404 7.81 -4.61 -34.57
CA ARG A 404 8.21 -3.34 -35.19
C ARG A 404 8.94 -3.57 -36.52
N ALA A 405 9.81 -4.56 -36.57
CA ALA A 405 10.48 -4.94 -37.79
C ALA A 405 9.52 -5.50 -38.84
N ILE A 406 8.55 -6.34 -38.44
CA ILE A 406 7.49 -6.83 -39.34
C ILE A 406 6.66 -5.67 -39.90
N ARG A 407 6.35 -4.66 -39.10
CA ARG A 407 5.62 -3.46 -39.54
C ARG A 407 6.41 -2.59 -40.51
N ALA A 408 7.74 -2.58 -40.38
CA ALA A 408 8.65 -1.83 -41.26
C ALA A 408 9.01 -2.59 -42.53
N ALA A 409 8.73 -3.90 -42.61
CA ALA A 409 9.00 -4.73 -43.75
C ALA A 409 8.09 -4.38 -44.93
N SER A 410 8.61 -4.48 -46.14
CA SER A 410 7.83 -4.33 -47.38
C SER A 410 6.93 -5.57 -47.62
N SER A 411 5.97 -5.44 -48.54
CA SER A 411 5.17 -6.59 -48.99
C SER A 411 6.06 -7.69 -49.57
N ASP A 412 7.11 -7.32 -50.30
CA ASP A 412 8.02 -8.27 -50.96
C ASP A 412 8.90 -8.99 -49.92
N ASP A 413 9.33 -8.32 -48.84
CA ASP A 413 10.04 -8.97 -47.72
C ASP A 413 9.19 -10.03 -47.04
N LEU A 414 7.92 -9.78 -46.89
CA LEU A 414 6.98 -10.73 -46.27
C LEU A 414 6.65 -11.91 -47.19
N ARG A 415 6.51 -11.66 -48.51
CA ARG A 415 6.32 -12.72 -49.54
C ARG A 415 7.61 -13.56 -49.71
N GLY A 416 8.76 -12.97 -49.51
CA GLY A 416 10.06 -13.67 -49.55
C GLY A 416 10.25 -14.72 -48.45
N VAL A 417 9.29 -14.83 -47.50
CA VAL A 417 9.33 -15.82 -46.40
C VAL A 417 8.81 -17.16 -46.92
N SER A 418 9.71 -18.08 -47.25
CA SER A 418 9.40 -19.37 -47.94
C SER A 418 8.34 -20.25 -47.33
N TRP A 419 8.04 -20.11 -46.04
CA TRP A 419 7.01 -20.91 -45.34
C TRP A 419 5.69 -20.14 -45.14
N LEU A 420 5.61 -18.86 -45.53
CA LEU A 420 4.42 -18.03 -45.40
C LEU A 420 3.77 -17.91 -46.78
N PRO A 421 2.49 -18.38 -46.93
CA PRO A 421 1.77 -18.21 -48.18
C PRO A 421 1.61 -16.74 -48.58
N ASP A 422 1.67 -16.41 -49.84
CA ASP A 422 1.63 -15.03 -50.35
C ASP A 422 0.34 -14.31 -49.95
N ASP A 423 -0.80 -14.98 -49.94
CA ASP A 423 -2.08 -14.44 -49.47
C ASP A 423 -2.06 -14.06 -47.99
N VAL A 424 -1.33 -14.83 -47.17
CA VAL A 424 -1.16 -14.54 -45.74
C VAL A 424 -0.17 -13.40 -45.55
N ALA A 425 0.91 -13.33 -46.33
CA ALA A 425 1.89 -12.24 -46.34
C ALA A 425 1.21 -10.90 -46.64
N ASP A 426 0.39 -10.86 -47.67
CA ASP A 426 -0.37 -9.67 -48.07
C ASP A 426 -1.38 -9.25 -47.01
N ALA A 427 -2.07 -10.20 -46.39
CA ALA A 427 -2.99 -9.92 -45.29
C ALA A 427 -2.28 -9.39 -44.06
N VAL A 428 -1.07 -9.88 -43.75
CA VAL A 428 -0.19 -9.34 -42.67
C VAL A 428 0.22 -7.91 -42.99
N PHE A 429 0.68 -7.65 -44.19
CA PHE A 429 1.09 -6.33 -44.65
C PHE A 429 -0.05 -5.33 -44.54
N ALA A 430 -1.22 -5.65 -45.15
CA ALA A 430 -2.41 -4.81 -45.12
C ALA A 430 -2.89 -4.50 -43.68
N ARG A 431 -2.78 -5.48 -42.77
CA ARG A 431 -3.20 -5.34 -41.38
C ARG A 431 -2.29 -4.41 -40.55
N LEU A 432 -1.01 -4.33 -40.87
CA LEU A 432 -0.02 -3.55 -40.14
C LEU A 432 0.16 -2.12 -40.67
N GLN A 433 -0.39 -1.79 -41.84
CA GLN A 433 -0.35 -0.43 -42.39
C GLN A 433 -1.25 0.53 -41.60
N PRO A 434 -0.90 1.80 -41.42
CA PRO A 434 -1.74 2.80 -40.80
C PRO A 434 -2.96 3.07 -41.69
N GLY A 435 -4.12 2.52 -41.31
CA GLY A 435 -5.38 2.61 -42.06
C GLY A 435 -6.07 1.29 -42.37
N GLY A 436 -5.50 0.14 -42.01
CA GLY A 436 -6.10 -1.18 -42.17
C GLY A 436 -7.38 -1.33 -41.35
N ALA A 437 -8.51 -1.53 -42.00
CA ALA A 437 -9.86 -1.59 -41.47
C ALA A 437 -10.00 -2.56 -40.29
N ARG A 438 -10.63 -2.08 -39.24
CA ARG A 438 -11.16 -2.89 -38.13
C ARG A 438 -12.21 -3.84 -38.72
N PRO A 439 -12.17 -5.17 -38.45
CA PRO A 439 -13.26 -6.04 -38.91
C PRO A 439 -14.58 -5.56 -38.32
N PRO A 440 -15.69 -5.64 -39.04
CA PRO A 440 -17.01 -5.26 -38.55
C PRO A 440 -17.32 -6.12 -37.32
N SER A 441 -17.67 -5.50 -36.23
CA SER A 441 -18.23 -6.13 -35.05
C SER A 441 -19.49 -6.87 -35.48
N GLY A 442 -19.50 -8.20 -35.31
CA GLY A 442 -20.59 -9.06 -35.68
C GLY A 442 -21.92 -8.55 -35.11
N THR A 443 -22.83 -8.25 -36.02
CA THR A 443 -24.22 -7.94 -35.70
C THR A 443 -24.87 -9.16 -35.07
N GLY A 444 -25.12 -9.07 -33.77
CA GLY A 444 -25.96 -9.99 -33.04
C GLY A 444 -27.37 -9.96 -33.63
N ARG A 445 -27.76 -11.03 -34.30
CA ARG A 445 -29.17 -11.30 -34.59
C ARG A 445 -29.89 -11.58 -33.27
N SER A 446 -30.74 -10.68 -32.86
CA SER A 446 -31.77 -10.93 -31.86
C SER A 446 -32.77 -11.93 -32.45
N PRO A 447 -33.19 -12.99 -31.74
CA PRO A 447 -34.31 -13.79 -32.15
C PRO A 447 -35.60 -12.98 -31.94
N ARG A 448 -36.37 -12.81 -33.02
CA ARG A 448 -37.78 -12.38 -32.97
C ARG A 448 -38.58 -13.40 -32.18
N VAL A 449 -39.21 -12.97 -31.12
CA VAL A 449 -40.32 -13.64 -30.47
C VAL A 449 -41.52 -13.44 -31.36
N ALA A 450 -42.12 -14.53 -31.85
CA ALA A 450 -43.42 -14.55 -32.50
C ALA A 450 -44.47 -14.96 -31.47
N SER A 451 -45.50 -14.12 -31.38
CA SER A 451 -46.87 -14.33 -30.90
C SER A 451 -47.10 -15.10 -29.61
#